data_d118a4bca96681e4f1d30bbe7e8d6d7c
#
_entry.id   d118a4bca96681e4f1d30bbe7e8d6d7c
#
_cell.length_a   1.000
_cell.length_b   1.000
_cell.length_c   1.000
_cell.angle_alpha   90.00
_cell.angle_beta   90.00
_cell.angle_gamma   90.00
#
_symmetry.space_group_name_H-M   'P 1'
#
loop_
_entity.id
_entity.type
_entity.pdbx_description
1 polymer ?
#
loop_
_entity_poly.entity_id
_entity_poly.type
_entity_poly.pdbx_seq_one_letter_code
_entity_poly.pdbx_strand_id
1 'polypeptide(L)' 'MATTVVLTTHYLAEAESADAVCVLARGRIIERGTPAQVKARQLSPTLEDAYLQLVERC' A
#
# COMPACT_ATOMS: atom_id res chain seq x y z
N MET A 1 -8.24 16.00 -8.74
CA MET A 1 -6.79 15.82 -8.61
C MET A 1 -6.48 14.46 -8.04
N ALA A 2 -5.52 13.76 -8.63
CA ALA A 2 -5.12 12.45 -8.11
C ALA A 2 -4.31 12.61 -6.82
N THR A 3 -4.59 11.78 -5.84
CA THR A 3 -3.88 11.77 -4.58
C THR A 3 -3.02 10.50 -4.51
N THR A 4 -1.72 10.68 -4.35
CA THR A 4 -0.80 9.56 -4.21
C THR A 4 -0.24 9.56 -2.79
N VAL A 5 -0.32 8.42 -2.14
CA VAL A 5 0.18 8.26 -0.77
C VAL A 5 1.34 7.28 -0.78
N VAL A 6 2.41 7.65 -0.12
CA VAL A 6 3.58 6.78 0.05
C VAL A 6 3.47 6.10 1.40
N LEU A 7 3.45 4.77 1.39
CA LEU A 7 3.32 3.97 2.60
C LEU A 7 4.70 3.58 3.13
N THR A 8 5.17 4.31 4.10
CA THR A 8 6.41 3.99 4.81
C THR A 8 6.13 3.53 6.24
N THR A 9 4.88 3.70 6.68
CA THR A 9 4.42 3.31 8.01
C THR A 9 3.02 2.77 7.87
N HIS A 10 2.40 2.38 8.96
CA HIS A 10 1.06 1.81 8.93
C HIS A 10 -0.07 2.85 9.12
N TYR A 11 0.17 4.07 8.70
CA TYR A 11 -0.90 5.08 8.61
C TYR A 11 -1.68 4.85 7.31
N LEU A 12 -2.54 3.84 7.32
CA LEU A 12 -3.17 3.36 6.10
C LEU A 12 -4.57 3.90 5.89
N ALA A 13 -5.14 4.57 6.89
CA ALA A 13 -6.49 5.13 6.75
C ALA A 13 -6.56 6.15 5.62
N GLU A 14 -5.54 7.01 5.49
CA GLU A 14 -5.49 7.99 4.42
C GLU A 14 -5.23 7.31 3.06
N ALA A 15 -4.43 6.26 3.07
CA ALA A 15 -4.09 5.53 1.85
C ALA A 15 -5.31 4.85 1.24
N GLU A 16 -6.25 4.40 2.05
CA GLU A 16 -7.45 3.74 1.55
C GLU A 16 -8.33 4.66 0.71
N SER A 17 -8.26 5.96 0.96
CA SER A 17 -9.03 6.94 0.19
C SER A 17 -8.20 7.63 -0.89
N ALA A 18 -6.95 7.24 -1.06
CA ALA A 18 -6.09 7.83 -2.08
C ALA A 18 -6.39 7.25 -3.46
N ASP A 19 -6.02 8.00 -4.50
CA ASP A 19 -6.16 7.51 -5.88
C ASP A 19 -5.06 6.51 -6.23
N ALA A 20 -3.90 6.63 -5.60
CA ALA A 20 -2.79 5.70 -5.81
C ALA A 20 -1.96 5.61 -4.53
N VAL A 21 -1.32 4.48 -4.33
CA VAL A 21 -0.43 4.26 -3.20
C VAL A 21 0.88 3.66 -3.69
N CYS A 22 1.95 4.00 -3.00
CA CYS A 22 3.26 3.40 -3.21
C CYS A 22 3.74 2.84 -1.89
N VAL A 23 4.06 1.56 -1.87
CA VAL A 23 4.56 0.93 -0.65
C VAL A 23 6.08 0.88 -0.71
N LEU A 24 6.72 1.48 0.27
CA LEU A 24 8.17 1.53 0.36
C LEU A 24 8.67 0.61 1.47
N ALA A 25 9.74 -0.10 1.18
CA ALA A 25 10.45 -0.89 2.18
C ALA A 25 11.91 -0.88 1.84
N ARG A 26 12.77 -0.67 2.83
CA ARG A 26 14.22 -0.65 2.68
C ARG A 26 14.70 0.32 1.59
N GLY A 27 14.02 1.46 1.47
CA GLY A 27 14.37 2.48 0.48
C GLY A 27 13.96 2.14 -0.94
N ARG A 28 13.09 1.16 -1.13
CA ARG A 28 12.61 0.74 -2.44
C ARG A 28 11.10 0.72 -2.50
N ILE A 29 10.57 1.02 -3.69
CA ILE A 29 9.14 0.83 -3.93
C ILE A 29 8.92 -0.65 -4.23
N ILE A 30 8.19 -1.33 -3.35
CA ILE A 30 7.93 -2.75 -3.49
C ILE A 30 6.56 -3.04 -4.09
N GLU A 31 5.67 -2.06 -4.06
CA GLU A 31 4.35 -2.18 -4.67
C GLU A 31 3.80 -0.80 -4.93
N ARG A 32 2.99 -0.68 -5.99
CA ARG A 32 2.29 0.57 -6.28
C ARG A 32 1.03 0.28 -7.07
N GLY A 33 0.09 1.21 -7.02
CA GLY A 33 -1.17 1.10 -7.73
C GLY A 33 -2.27 1.71 -6.90
N THR A 34 -3.53 1.46 -7.30
CA THR A 34 -4.65 1.92 -6.49
C THR A 34 -4.75 1.06 -5.23
N PRO A 35 -5.35 1.59 -4.15
CA PRO A 35 -5.54 0.78 -2.94
C PRO A 35 -6.25 -0.53 -3.22
N ALA A 36 -7.25 -0.51 -4.09
CA ALA A 36 -7.97 -1.73 -4.45
C ALA A 36 -7.06 -2.73 -5.15
N GLN A 37 -6.19 -2.26 -6.05
CA GLN A 37 -5.25 -3.13 -6.75
C GLN A 37 -4.25 -3.77 -5.79
N VAL A 38 -3.72 -3.00 -4.87
CA VAL A 38 -2.76 -3.51 -3.90
C VAL A 38 -3.40 -4.57 -3.02
N LYS A 39 -4.62 -4.31 -2.55
CA LYS A 39 -5.34 -5.28 -1.74
C LYS A 39 -5.63 -6.56 -2.52
N ALA A 40 -6.04 -6.42 -3.76
CA ALA A 40 -6.37 -7.59 -4.59
C ALA A 40 -5.13 -8.45 -4.86
N ARG A 41 -3.99 -7.82 -5.12
CA ARG A 41 -2.75 -8.55 -5.39
C ARG A 41 -2.29 -9.35 -4.19
N GLN A 42 -2.55 -8.86 -2.99
CA GLN A 42 -2.16 -9.53 -1.76
C GLN A 42 -3.28 -10.41 -1.21
N LEU A 43 -4.43 -10.44 -1.87
CA LEU A 43 -5.60 -11.19 -1.42
C LEU A 43 -5.97 -10.80 0.01
N SER A 44 -5.88 -9.51 0.29
CA SER A 44 -6.08 -8.99 1.64
C SER A 44 -7.37 -8.18 1.72
N PRO A 45 -8.13 -8.28 2.81
CA PRO A 45 -9.37 -7.52 2.97
C PRO A 45 -9.12 -6.04 3.24
N THR A 46 -7.95 -5.69 3.76
CA THR A 46 -7.61 -4.31 4.08
C THR A 46 -6.23 -3.97 3.57
N LEU A 47 -5.99 -2.67 3.41
CA LEU A 47 -4.69 -2.20 2.97
C LEU A 47 -3.62 -2.46 4.04
N GLU A 48 -4.00 -2.44 5.30
CA GLU A 48 -3.08 -2.75 6.39
C GLU A 48 -2.55 -4.17 6.27
N ASP A 49 -3.43 -5.13 6.03
CA ASP A 49 -3.00 -6.51 5.82
C ASP A 49 -2.10 -6.65 4.61
N ALA A 50 -2.45 -5.97 3.51
CA ALA A 50 -1.63 -5.97 2.31
C ALA A 50 -0.24 -5.42 2.59
N TYR A 51 -0.17 -4.32 3.32
CA TYR A 51 1.10 -3.69 3.68
C TYR A 51 1.96 -4.64 4.52
N LEU A 52 1.36 -5.26 5.52
CA LEU A 52 2.10 -6.19 6.39
C LEU A 52 2.66 -7.38 5.60
N GLN A 53 1.87 -7.92 4.68
CA GLN A 53 2.34 -9.03 3.85
C GLN A 53 3.51 -8.60 2.97
N LEU A 54 3.43 -7.41 2.38
CA LEU A 54 4.48 -6.91 1.52
C LEU A 54 5.78 -6.69 2.30
N VAL A 55 5.69 -6.11 3.48
CA VAL A 55 6.86 -5.84 4.30
C VAL A 55 7.49 -7.13 4.79
N GLU A 56 6.69 -8.13 5.13
CA GLU A 56 7.22 -9.41 5.60
C GLU A 56 7.95 -10.19 4.52
N ARG A 57 7.57 -9.97 3.27
CA ARG A 57 8.22 -10.65 2.14
C ARG A 57 9.56 -10.05 1.76
N CYS A 58 9.80 -8.83 2.19
CA CYS A 58 11.06 -8.14 1.85
C CYS A 58 12.18 -8.38 2.85
#